data_00cc0c199521de868ea1885651106423
#
_entry.id   00cc0c199521de868ea1885651106423
#
_cell.length_a   1.000
_cell.length_b   1.000
_cell.length_c   1.000
_cell.angle_alpha   90.00
_cell.angle_beta   90.00
_cell.angle_gamma   90.00
#
_symmetry.space_group_name_H-M   'P 1'
#
loop_
_entity.id
_entity.type
_entity.pdbx_description
1 polymer ?
#
loop_
_entity_poly.entity_id
_entity_poly.type
_entity_poly.pdbx_seq_one_letter_code
_entity_poly.pdbx_strand_id
1 'polypeptide(L)'
;HVEMTGLQTNGGVSVTGITGTSMKISNSSIGGDLNLIASSLTSLSLSETSIRGEFVLAGSSFKSALHWNKNGRISMINTDTGAFRIYYPDDNEKAQAVIPSKVGLTGFTYSRISGTANTDIAKGNAPELIGADAMGKWLLGQLPYSRQSYQHLANVLRTSGYVEKANDVLFESRNREYYVAEGLQKVSLWLEWVLIGYGYRIYLSFFWAIGLIL
;
A
#
# COMPACT_ATOMS: atom_id res chain seq x y z
N HIS A 1 17.84 -13.45 12.24
CA HIS A 1 17.88 -12.02 12.05
C HIS A 1 18.88 -11.65 10.96
N VAL A 2 18.49 -10.86 10.00
CA VAL A 2 19.35 -10.32 8.95
C VAL A 2 19.32 -8.80 9.08
N GLU A 3 20.49 -8.17 9.21
CA GLU A 3 20.62 -6.71 9.29
C GLU A 3 21.65 -6.23 8.27
N MET A 4 21.27 -5.24 7.49
CA MET A 4 22.10 -4.55 6.50
C MET A 4 22.05 -3.05 6.81
N THR A 5 23.18 -2.45 7.11
CA THR A 5 23.26 -1.02 7.42
C THR A 5 24.35 -0.38 6.56
N GLY A 6 24.03 0.78 5.98
CA GLY A 6 24.99 1.52 5.16
C GLY A 6 25.34 0.83 3.84
N LEU A 7 24.47 -0.07 3.34
CA LEU A 7 24.68 -0.74 2.06
C LEU A 7 24.65 0.28 0.91
N GLN A 8 25.70 0.30 0.12
CA GLN A 8 25.76 1.09 -1.10
C GLN A 8 26.09 0.19 -2.27
N THR A 9 25.20 0.11 -3.24
CA THR A 9 25.39 -0.70 -4.45
C THR A 9 24.84 0.01 -5.67
N ASN A 10 25.54 -0.10 -6.80
CA ASN A 10 25.05 0.36 -8.09
C ASN A 10 24.09 -0.63 -8.76
N GLY A 11 24.12 -1.88 -8.33
CA GLY A 11 23.24 -2.95 -8.82
C GLY A 11 22.06 -3.21 -7.90
N GLY A 12 21.28 -4.23 -8.24
CA GLY A 12 20.16 -4.71 -7.41
C GLY A 12 20.64 -5.64 -6.28
N VAL A 13 19.76 -5.82 -5.31
CA VAL A 13 19.92 -6.75 -4.20
C VAL A 13 18.78 -7.77 -4.28
N SER A 14 19.12 -9.05 -4.29
CA SER A 14 18.13 -10.12 -4.30
C SER A 14 18.33 -11.03 -3.09
N VAL A 15 17.25 -11.17 -2.33
CA VAL A 15 17.19 -12.01 -1.14
C VAL A 15 16.00 -12.94 -1.30
N THR A 16 16.26 -14.21 -1.51
CA THR A 16 15.23 -15.21 -1.81
C THR A 16 15.35 -16.43 -0.88
N GLY A 17 14.21 -17.09 -0.61
CA GLY A 17 14.21 -18.34 0.16
C GLY A 17 14.48 -18.18 1.66
N ILE A 18 14.43 -16.98 2.20
CA ILE A 18 14.58 -16.74 3.64
C ILE A 18 13.27 -17.09 4.35
N THR A 19 13.36 -17.83 5.46
CA THR A 19 12.20 -18.22 6.26
C THR A 19 12.38 -17.87 7.74
N GLY A 20 11.28 -17.41 8.36
CA GLY A 20 11.15 -17.24 9.80
C GLY A 20 11.98 -16.11 10.43
N THR A 21 12.48 -15.17 9.64
CA THR A 21 13.52 -14.20 10.06
C THR A 21 12.97 -12.78 10.08
N SER A 22 13.54 -11.96 10.95
CA SER A 22 13.42 -10.51 10.89
C SER A 22 14.51 -9.94 9.99
N MET A 23 14.13 -9.07 9.07
CA MET A 23 15.07 -8.35 8.20
C MET A 23 15.00 -6.85 8.45
N LYS A 24 16.17 -6.23 8.54
CA LYS A 24 16.30 -4.78 8.67
C LYS A 24 17.32 -4.27 7.66
N ILE A 25 16.95 -3.21 6.93
CA ILE A 25 17.82 -2.47 6.02
C ILE A 25 17.75 -1.00 6.43
N SER A 26 18.88 -0.38 6.68
CA SER A 26 18.92 1.01 7.13
C SER A 26 20.06 1.80 6.51
N ASN A 27 19.84 3.12 6.33
CA ASN A 27 20.84 4.05 5.80
C ASN A 27 21.50 3.55 4.51
N SER A 28 20.70 3.02 3.57
CA SER A 28 21.21 2.27 2.43
C SER A 28 20.78 2.89 1.11
N SER A 29 21.62 2.75 0.09
CA SER A 29 21.33 3.18 -1.28
C SER A 29 21.54 2.01 -2.25
N ILE A 30 20.46 1.59 -2.91
CA ILE A 30 20.41 0.47 -3.83
C ILE A 30 20.14 1.05 -5.23
N GLY A 31 21.12 0.95 -6.14
CA GLY A 31 21.05 1.52 -7.48
C GLY A 31 20.16 0.74 -8.46
N GLY A 32 19.84 -0.50 -8.15
CA GLY A 32 18.90 -1.35 -8.90
C GLY A 32 17.70 -1.76 -8.07
N ASP A 33 17.17 -2.96 -8.33
CA ASP A 33 16.01 -3.51 -7.66
C ASP A 33 16.35 -4.12 -6.30
N LEU A 34 15.41 -4.06 -5.36
CA LEU A 34 15.42 -4.85 -4.14
C LEU A 34 14.35 -5.96 -4.24
N ASN A 35 14.80 -7.21 -4.37
CA ASN A 35 13.92 -8.36 -4.52
C ASN A 35 13.88 -9.20 -3.23
N LEU A 36 12.69 -9.36 -2.65
CA LEU A 36 12.43 -10.18 -1.46
C LEU A 36 11.38 -11.27 -1.75
N ILE A 37 11.44 -11.85 -2.94
CA ILE A 37 10.46 -12.86 -3.39
C ILE A 37 10.73 -14.25 -2.79
N ALA A 38 9.70 -15.11 -2.81
CA ALA A 38 9.77 -16.50 -2.33
C ALA A 38 10.33 -16.64 -0.91
N SER A 39 10.06 -15.66 -0.06
CA SER A 39 10.55 -15.59 1.32
C SER A 39 9.40 -15.53 2.31
N SER A 40 9.65 -15.90 3.56
CA SER A 40 8.66 -15.80 4.64
C SER A 40 9.29 -15.09 5.84
N LEU A 41 8.78 -13.91 6.17
CA LEU A 41 9.34 -13.04 7.20
C LEU A 41 8.38 -12.84 8.38
N THR A 42 8.94 -12.66 9.56
CA THR A 42 8.21 -12.19 10.74
C THR A 42 8.16 -10.65 10.77
N SER A 43 9.24 -10.00 10.36
CA SER A 43 9.26 -8.54 10.25
C SER A 43 10.23 -8.08 9.16
N LEU A 44 9.84 -6.99 8.50
CA LEU A 44 10.67 -6.26 7.55
C LEU A 44 10.71 -4.80 7.98
N SER A 45 11.89 -4.26 8.13
CA SER A 45 12.09 -2.85 8.45
C SER A 45 13.06 -2.22 7.46
N LEU A 46 12.61 -1.20 6.78
CA LEU A 46 13.45 -0.32 5.98
C LEU A 46 13.42 1.07 6.59
N SER A 47 14.57 1.70 6.75
CA SER A 47 14.66 3.07 7.25
C SER A 47 15.76 3.84 6.53
N GLU A 48 15.44 5.07 6.11
CA GLU A 48 16.39 5.95 5.44
C GLU A 48 17.10 5.23 4.27
N THR A 49 16.30 4.54 3.46
CA THR A 49 16.79 3.68 2.37
C THR A 49 16.21 4.13 1.05
N SER A 50 17.08 4.34 0.06
CA SER A 50 16.70 4.68 -1.30
C SER A 50 16.92 3.50 -2.24
N ILE A 51 15.90 3.15 -3.04
CA ILE A 51 15.92 2.08 -4.03
C ILE A 51 15.59 2.72 -5.38
N ARG A 52 16.58 2.88 -6.26
CA ARG A 52 16.34 3.52 -7.57
C ARG A 52 15.46 2.68 -8.49
N GLY A 53 15.59 1.38 -8.40
CA GLY A 53 14.80 0.42 -9.15
C GLY A 53 13.46 0.09 -8.50
N GLU A 54 13.05 -1.15 -8.64
CA GLU A 54 11.80 -1.66 -8.10
C GLU A 54 12.01 -2.36 -6.75
N PHE A 55 11.17 -2.08 -5.79
CA PHE A 55 11.05 -2.86 -4.57
C PHE A 55 10.01 -3.96 -4.77
N VAL A 56 10.48 -5.19 -4.89
CA VAL A 56 9.68 -6.34 -5.31
C VAL A 56 9.41 -7.28 -4.14
N LEU A 57 8.15 -7.36 -3.74
CA LEU A 57 7.64 -8.31 -2.75
C LEU A 57 6.79 -9.42 -3.38
N ALA A 58 6.56 -9.37 -4.68
CA ALA A 58 5.72 -10.32 -5.39
C ALA A 58 6.36 -10.75 -6.70
N GLY A 59 6.51 -12.05 -6.87
CA GLY A 59 6.79 -12.66 -8.17
C GLY A 59 5.51 -12.88 -8.98
N SER A 60 5.56 -13.75 -9.98
CA SER A 60 4.46 -14.03 -10.91
C SER A 60 3.33 -14.88 -10.31
N SER A 61 3.49 -15.42 -9.11
CA SER A 61 2.53 -16.32 -8.47
C SER A 61 2.50 -16.14 -6.96
N PHE A 62 1.45 -16.65 -6.30
CA PHE A 62 1.36 -16.67 -4.85
C PHE A 62 2.59 -17.28 -4.17
N LYS A 63 3.11 -18.41 -4.68
CA LYS A 63 4.30 -19.08 -4.13
C LYS A 63 5.57 -18.23 -4.20
N SER A 64 5.64 -17.32 -5.17
CA SER A 64 6.77 -16.42 -5.34
C SER A 64 6.56 -15.04 -4.66
N ALA A 65 5.44 -14.82 -4.00
CA ALA A 65 5.23 -13.64 -3.18
C ALA A 65 6.03 -13.72 -1.87
N LEU A 66 6.26 -12.57 -1.25
CA LEU A 66 6.70 -12.51 0.13
C LEU A 66 5.55 -12.92 1.05
N HIS A 67 5.80 -13.89 1.92
CA HIS A 67 4.84 -14.35 2.91
C HIS A 67 5.16 -13.79 4.30
N TRP A 68 4.12 -13.57 5.08
CA TRP A 68 4.26 -13.12 6.45
C TRP A 68 3.92 -14.25 7.41
N ASN A 69 4.79 -14.47 8.38
CA ASN A 69 4.47 -15.34 9.51
C ASN A 69 3.36 -14.70 10.37
N LYS A 70 2.78 -15.47 11.27
CA LYS A 70 1.74 -15.00 12.20
C LYS A 70 2.19 -13.71 12.88
N ASN A 71 1.36 -12.67 12.81
CA ASN A 71 1.65 -11.30 13.27
C ASN A 71 2.80 -10.59 12.52
N GLY A 72 3.00 -10.93 11.25
CA GLY A 72 3.99 -10.29 10.40
C GLY A 72 3.83 -8.77 10.36
N ARG A 73 4.95 -8.06 10.33
CA ARG A 73 4.96 -6.59 10.32
C ARG A 73 5.91 -6.04 9.27
N ILE A 74 5.50 -4.94 8.67
CA ILE A 74 6.38 -4.14 7.83
C ILE A 74 6.46 -2.71 8.34
N SER A 75 7.66 -2.14 8.31
CA SER A 75 7.90 -0.75 8.64
C SER A 75 8.82 -0.15 7.58
N MET A 76 8.35 0.87 6.89
CA MET A 76 9.12 1.63 5.89
C MET A 76 9.11 3.09 6.29
N ILE A 77 10.25 3.54 6.84
CA ILE A 77 10.39 4.90 7.39
C ILE A 77 11.38 5.67 6.51
N ASN A 78 10.94 6.82 5.96
CA ASN A 78 11.78 7.65 5.09
C ASN A 78 12.49 6.82 4.03
N THR A 79 11.71 5.97 3.35
CA THR A 79 12.20 5.06 2.31
C THR A 79 11.56 5.45 0.99
N ASP A 80 12.36 5.55 -0.06
CA ASP A 80 11.88 5.82 -1.41
C ASP A 80 12.23 4.70 -2.38
N THR A 81 11.36 4.47 -3.37
CA THR A 81 11.61 3.50 -4.43
C THR A 81 11.08 3.98 -5.77
N GLY A 82 11.75 3.63 -6.86
CA GLY A 82 11.30 3.92 -8.22
C GLY A 82 9.96 3.26 -8.54
N ALA A 83 9.81 1.99 -8.18
CA ALA A 83 8.53 1.28 -8.29
C ALA A 83 8.33 0.34 -7.09
N PHE A 84 7.08 0.04 -6.76
CA PHE A 84 6.72 -0.87 -5.69
C PHE A 84 5.80 -1.96 -6.21
N ARG A 85 6.21 -3.25 -6.05
CA ARG A 85 5.46 -4.41 -6.52
C ARG A 85 5.03 -5.30 -5.38
N ILE A 86 3.70 -5.52 -5.29
CA ILE A 86 3.07 -6.33 -4.23
C ILE A 86 2.10 -7.35 -4.82
N TYR A 87 1.79 -8.41 -4.06
CA TYR A 87 0.86 -9.45 -4.46
C TYR A 87 -0.56 -9.12 -3.97
N TYR A 88 -1.54 -9.26 -4.87
CA TYR A 88 -2.95 -9.18 -4.53
C TYR A 88 -3.48 -10.57 -4.19
N PRO A 89 -3.95 -10.80 -2.95
CA PRO A 89 -4.51 -12.08 -2.56
C PRO A 89 -5.93 -12.24 -3.11
N ASP A 90 -6.22 -13.42 -3.65
CA ASP A 90 -7.50 -13.78 -4.25
C ASP A 90 -8.54 -14.29 -3.24
N ASP A 91 -8.10 -14.73 -2.07
CA ASP A 91 -8.95 -15.20 -0.98
C ASP A 91 -8.44 -14.76 0.40
N ASN A 92 -9.28 -14.94 1.42
CA ASN A 92 -8.94 -14.49 2.78
C ASN A 92 -7.80 -15.29 3.42
N GLU A 93 -7.64 -16.58 3.09
CA GLU A 93 -6.55 -17.40 3.62
C GLU A 93 -5.22 -16.94 3.04
N LYS A 94 -5.17 -16.74 1.72
CA LYS A 94 -4.00 -16.18 1.05
C LYS A 94 -3.72 -14.75 1.50
N ALA A 95 -4.77 -13.95 1.78
CA ALA A 95 -4.61 -12.61 2.32
C ALA A 95 -3.82 -12.59 3.62
N GLN A 96 -4.10 -13.49 4.55
CA GLN A 96 -3.38 -13.58 5.82
C GLN A 96 -1.89 -13.91 5.65
N ALA A 97 -1.53 -14.59 4.58
CA ALA A 97 -0.14 -14.95 4.31
C ALA A 97 0.66 -13.82 3.64
N VAL A 98 0.03 -12.96 2.83
CA VAL A 98 0.74 -11.93 2.04
C VAL A 98 0.46 -10.49 2.49
N ILE A 99 -0.53 -10.27 3.36
CA ILE A 99 -0.80 -8.97 3.97
C ILE A 99 -0.20 -8.94 5.36
N PRO A 100 0.71 -8.01 5.67
CA PRO A 100 1.26 -7.89 7.02
C PRO A 100 0.18 -7.42 8.00
N SER A 101 0.20 -7.96 9.22
CA SER A 101 -0.77 -7.61 10.27
C SER A 101 -0.59 -6.18 10.80
N LYS A 102 0.63 -5.64 10.69
CA LYS A 102 0.97 -4.28 11.10
C LYS A 102 1.79 -3.60 10.00
N VAL A 103 1.36 -2.42 9.62
CA VAL A 103 1.94 -1.66 8.52
C VAL A 103 2.31 -0.26 9.01
N GLY A 104 3.57 0.11 8.87
CA GLY A 104 4.11 1.46 9.13
C GLY A 104 4.74 2.02 7.87
N LEU A 105 4.19 3.13 7.33
CA LEU A 105 4.60 3.71 6.06
C LEU A 105 4.94 5.21 6.19
N THR A 106 5.55 5.59 7.30
CA THR A 106 5.88 7.00 7.55
C THR A 106 7.00 7.47 6.60
N GLY A 107 6.68 8.40 5.70
CA GLY A 107 7.65 8.90 4.72
C GLY A 107 8.01 7.87 3.63
N PHE A 108 7.25 6.78 3.47
CA PHE A 108 7.43 5.87 2.35
C PHE A 108 6.85 6.46 1.07
N THR A 109 7.66 6.48 0.02
CA THR A 109 7.28 7.00 -1.30
C THR A 109 7.71 6.06 -2.43
N TYR A 110 6.96 6.09 -3.53
CA TYR A 110 7.25 5.35 -4.75
C TYR A 110 6.70 6.12 -5.96
N SER A 111 7.38 6.04 -7.09
CA SER A 111 6.94 6.73 -8.30
C SER A 111 5.88 5.95 -9.07
N ARG A 112 5.88 4.62 -8.95
CA ARG A 112 4.92 3.73 -9.59
C ARG A 112 4.52 2.62 -8.63
N ILE A 113 3.32 2.09 -8.81
CA ILE A 113 2.86 0.90 -8.12
C ILE A 113 2.49 -0.16 -9.15
N SER A 114 2.79 -1.41 -8.87
CA SER A 114 2.36 -2.54 -9.67
C SER A 114 1.95 -3.70 -8.76
N GLY A 115 1.07 -4.54 -9.25
CA GLY A 115 0.64 -5.72 -8.53
C GLY A 115 0.66 -6.95 -9.41
N THR A 116 0.80 -8.09 -8.77
CA THR A 116 0.55 -9.39 -9.38
C THR A 116 -0.57 -10.09 -8.62
N ALA A 117 -1.37 -10.88 -9.33
CA ALA A 117 -2.44 -11.70 -8.78
C ALA A 117 -2.39 -13.07 -9.46
N ASN A 118 -3.27 -13.98 -9.07
CA ASN A 118 -3.46 -15.18 -9.87
C ASN A 118 -4.03 -14.83 -11.27
N THR A 119 -3.93 -15.77 -12.21
CA THR A 119 -4.31 -15.52 -13.61
C THR A 119 -5.77 -15.12 -13.80
N ASP A 120 -6.67 -15.53 -12.92
CA ASP A 120 -8.12 -15.24 -13.05
C ASP A 120 -8.44 -13.79 -12.64
N ILE A 121 -7.78 -13.27 -11.62
CA ILE A 121 -7.90 -11.88 -11.19
C ILE A 121 -7.11 -10.95 -12.10
N ALA A 122 -5.96 -11.39 -12.60
CA ALA A 122 -5.11 -10.59 -13.49
C ALA A 122 -5.71 -10.38 -14.90
N LYS A 123 -6.67 -11.23 -15.30
CA LYS A 123 -7.31 -11.11 -16.63
C LYS A 123 -8.05 -9.78 -16.77
N GLY A 124 -7.51 -8.92 -17.63
CA GLY A 124 -8.13 -7.65 -18.00
C GLY A 124 -7.86 -6.47 -17.05
N ASN A 125 -7.16 -6.68 -15.95
CA ASN A 125 -6.79 -5.59 -15.04
C ASN A 125 -5.35 -5.11 -15.27
N ALA A 126 -5.16 -3.80 -15.31
CA ALA A 126 -3.81 -3.22 -15.38
C ALA A 126 -3.02 -3.53 -14.10
N PRO A 127 -1.71 -3.81 -14.21
CA PRO A 127 -0.87 -4.10 -13.04
C PRO A 127 -0.92 -3.00 -11.97
N GLU A 128 -1.08 -1.75 -12.36
CA GLU A 128 -1.20 -0.61 -11.47
C GLU A 128 -2.47 -0.69 -10.62
N LEU A 129 -3.59 -1.11 -11.20
CA LEU A 129 -4.86 -1.28 -10.48
C LEU A 129 -4.80 -2.45 -9.51
N ILE A 130 -4.17 -3.56 -9.90
CA ILE A 130 -3.93 -4.70 -9.02
C ILE A 130 -3.06 -4.27 -7.84
N GLY A 131 -2.00 -3.50 -8.09
CA GLY A 131 -1.12 -2.95 -7.07
C GLY A 131 -1.85 -1.99 -6.13
N ALA A 132 -2.71 -1.13 -6.66
CA ALA A 132 -3.52 -0.22 -5.86
C ALA A 132 -4.49 -0.96 -4.94
N ASP A 133 -5.14 -2.01 -5.42
CA ASP A 133 -6.05 -2.84 -4.61
C ASP A 133 -5.30 -3.60 -3.51
N ALA A 134 -4.12 -4.15 -3.82
CA ALA A 134 -3.26 -4.78 -2.85
C ALA A 134 -2.80 -3.79 -1.76
N MET A 135 -2.38 -2.59 -2.17
CA MET A 135 -1.97 -1.52 -1.26
C MET A 135 -3.15 -1.06 -0.40
N GLY A 136 -4.36 -0.96 -0.96
CA GLY A 136 -5.57 -0.67 -0.19
C GLY A 136 -5.78 -1.64 0.97
N LYS A 137 -5.60 -2.95 0.73
CA LYS A 137 -5.65 -3.96 1.82
C LYS A 137 -4.55 -3.76 2.87
N TRP A 138 -3.35 -3.36 2.47
CA TRP A 138 -2.25 -3.05 3.40
C TRP A 138 -2.57 -1.83 4.27
N LEU A 139 -3.13 -0.79 3.67
CA LEU A 139 -3.48 0.45 4.37
C LEU A 139 -4.56 0.23 5.46
N LEU A 140 -5.41 -0.79 5.32
CA LEU A 140 -6.34 -1.17 6.39
C LEU A 140 -5.60 -1.64 7.66
N GLY A 141 -4.43 -2.24 7.53
CA GLY A 141 -3.57 -2.67 8.65
C GLY A 141 -2.64 -1.57 9.19
N GLN A 142 -2.70 -0.35 8.64
CA GLN A 142 -1.83 0.74 9.09
C GLN A 142 -2.25 1.28 10.46
N LEU A 143 -1.32 1.21 11.41
CA LEU A 143 -1.46 1.72 12.76
C LEU A 143 -0.18 2.45 13.21
N PRO A 144 -0.26 3.73 13.65
CA PRO A 144 -1.46 4.58 13.61
C PRO A 144 -1.90 4.92 12.17
N TYR A 145 -3.16 5.30 12.01
CA TYR A 145 -3.68 5.80 10.73
C TYR A 145 -2.85 7.00 10.24
N SER A 146 -2.47 6.98 8.97
CA SER A 146 -1.78 8.09 8.32
C SER A 146 -2.43 8.42 6.99
N ARG A 147 -2.93 9.64 6.87
CA ARG A 147 -3.51 10.16 5.63
C ARG A 147 -2.47 10.24 4.50
N GLN A 148 -1.19 10.46 4.85
CA GLN A 148 -0.10 10.61 3.88
C GLN A 148 -0.02 9.41 2.93
N SER A 149 -0.12 8.18 3.45
CA SER A 149 0.01 6.97 2.62
C SER A 149 -1.11 6.85 1.60
N TYR A 150 -2.34 7.22 1.96
CA TYR A 150 -3.48 7.26 1.03
C TYR A 150 -3.32 8.36 -0.02
N GLN A 151 -2.90 9.55 0.39
CA GLN A 151 -2.65 10.66 -0.52
C GLN A 151 -1.55 10.34 -1.51
N HIS A 152 -0.49 9.67 -1.06
CA HIS A 152 0.61 9.26 -1.92
C HIS A 152 0.12 8.25 -2.98
N LEU A 153 -0.59 7.19 -2.57
CA LEU A 153 -1.19 6.22 -3.50
C LEU A 153 -2.12 6.91 -4.52
N ALA A 154 -2.99 7.81 -4.06
CA ALA A 154 -3.90 8.53 -4.94
C ALA A 154 -3.15 9.42 -5.94
N ASN A 155 -2.07 10.07 -5.54
CA ASN A 155 -1.25 10.89 -6.44
C ASN A 155 -0.56 10.02 -7.50
N VAL A 156 0.00 8.88 -7.14
CA VAL A 156 0.59 7.93 -8.08
C VAL A 156 -0.44 7.45 -9.10
N LEU A 157 -1.65 7.11 -8.65
CA LEU A 157 -2.74 6.68 -9.54
C LEU A 157 -3.18 7.80 -10.50
N ARG A 158 -3.30 9.04 -10.03
CA ARG A 158 -3.63 10.20 -10.89
C ARG A 158 -2.57 10.42 -11.96
N THR A 159 -1.30 10.36 -11.58
CA THR A 159 -0.18 10.51 -12.51
C THR A 159 -0.18 9.40 -13.57
N SER A 160 -0.66 8.21 -13.21
CA SER A 160 -0.83 7.07 -14.12
C SER A 160 -2.15 7.10 -14.91
N GLY A 161 -2.99 8.14 -14.75
CA GLY A 161 -4.26 8.31 -15.48
C GLY A 161 -5.49 7.66 -14.82
N TYR A 162 -5.35 7.01 -13.67
CA TYR A 162 -6.43 6.33 -12.96
C TYR A 162 -7.13 7.26 -11.95
N VAL A 163 -7.74 8.34 -12.44
CA VAL A 163 -8.34 9.40 -11.60
C VAL A 163 -9.49 8.88 -10.73
N GLU A 164 -10.36 8.04 -11.27
CA GLU A 164 -11.49 7.47 -10.51
C GLU A 164 -11.00 6.61 -9.37
N LYS A 165 -10.04 5.73 -9.63
CA LYS A 165 -9.44 4.89 -8.58
C LYS A 165 -8.74 5.72 -7.50
N ALA A 166 -8.08 6.81 -7.89
CA ALA A 166 -7.47 7.74 -6.93
C ALA A 166 -8.52 8.39 -6.02
N ASN A 167 -9.67 8.74 -6.56
CA ASN A 167 -10.78 9.29 -5.78
C ASN A 167 -11.37 8.26 -4.81
N ASP A 168 -11.49 7.00 -5.22
CA ASP A 168 -11.92 5.91 -4.33
C ASP A 168 -10.95 5.71 -3.16
N VAL A 169 -9.65 5.76 -3.42
CA VAL A 169 -8.61 5.67 -2.37
C VAL A 169 -8.74 6.83 -1.38
N LEU A 170 -8.98 8.05 -1.86
CA LEU A 170 -9.16 9.21 -0.98
C LEU A 170 -10.48 9.16 -0.21
N PHE A 171 -11.54 8.64 -0.82
CA PHE A 171 -12.80 8.40 -0.13
C PHE A 171 -12.61 7.41 1.03
N GLU A 172 -11.89 6.31 0.80
CA GLU A 172 -11.58 5.32 1.84
C GLU A 172 -10.70 5.92 2.96
N SER A 173 -9.74 6.80 2.61
CA SER A 173 -8.96 7.55 3.59
C SER A 173 -9.86 8.37 4.55
N ARG A 174 -10.88 9.04 4.01
CA ARG A 174 -11.84 9.80 4.80
C ARG A 174 -12.74 8.92 5.67
N ASN A 175 -13.16 7.77 5.13
CA ASN A 175 -13.88 6.78 5.91
C ASN A 175 -13.05 6.31 7.12
N ARG A 176 -11.78 6.01 6.91
CA ARG A 176 -10.85 5.62 8.00
C ARG A 176 -10.68 6.75 9.02
N GLU A 177 -10.55 8.00 8.56
CA GLU A 177 -10.47 9.17 9.42
C GLU A 177 -11.74 9.29 10.30
N TYR A 178 -12.92 9.08 9.73
CA TYR A 178 -14.19 9.06 10.46
C TYR A 178 -14.23 8.00 11.57
N TYR A 179 -13.69 6.79 11.32
CA TYR A 179 -13.67 5.73 12.32
C TYR A 179 -12.72 6.00 13.48
N VAL A 180 -11.64 6.74 13.26
CA VAL A 180 -10.68 7.11 14.32
C VAL A 180 -10.95 8.48 14.95
N ALA A 181 -11.85 9.29 14.36
CA ALA A 181 -12.22 10.60 14.85
C ALA A 181 -13.14 10.52 16.07
N GLU A 182 -13.03 11.50 16.95
CA GLU A 182 -13.86 11.65 18.15
C GLU A 182 -14.49 13.04 18.20
N GLY A 183 -15.57 13.18 18.98
CA GLY A 183 -16.22 14.46 19.25
C GLY A 183 -16.72 15.18 18.00
N LEU A 184 -16.52 16.51 17.95
CA LEU A 184 -17.01 17.39 16.89
C LEU A 184 -16.42 17.04 15.50
N GLN A 185 -15.20 16.55 15.44
CA GLN A 185 -14.58 16.12 14.18
C GLN A 185 -15.37 14.98 13.54
N LYS A 186 -15.84 14.03 14.32
CA LYS A 186 -16.67 12.92 13.83
C LYS A 186 -17.99 13.42 13.23
N VAL A 187 -18.62 14.39 13.87
CA VAL A 187 -19.87 15.00 13.37
C VAL A 187 -19.63 15.75 12.06
N SER A 188 -18.53 16.51 11.94
CA SER A 188 -18.16 17.20 10.71
C SER A 188 -17.94 16.22 9.56
N LEU A 189 -17.16 15.17 9.78
CA LEU A 189 -16.90 14.14 8.78
C LEU A 189 -18.17 13.40 8.35
N TRP A 190 -19.11 13.15 9.29
CA TRP A 190 -20.40 12.56 8.98
C TRP A 190 -21.23 13.47 8.07
N LEU A 191 -21.29 14.78 8.37
CA LEU A 191 -21.98 15.75 7.52
C LEU A 191 -21.37 15.83 6.12
N GLU A 192 -20.04 15.87 6.02
CA GLU A 192 -19.35 15.87 4.73
C GLU A 192 -19.66 14.59 3.92
N TRP A 193 -19.74 13.43 4.59
CA TRP A 193 -20.10 12.18 3.95
C TRP A 193 -21.53 12.20 3.40
N VAL A 194 -22.51 12.64 4.21
CA VAL A 194 -23.93 12.65 3.83
C VAL A 194 -24.21 13.66 2.72
N LEU A 195 -23.63 14.86 2.80
CA LEU A 195 -23.97 15.96 1.88
C LEU A 195 -23.28 15.85 0.54
N ILE A 196 -22.01 15.54 0.54
CA ILE A 196 -21.16 15.63 -0.68
C ILE A 196 -20.25 14.41 -0.91
N GLY A 197 -20.38 13.34 -0.11
CA GLY A 197 -19.51 12.17 -0.21
C GLY A 197 -18.02 12.55 -0.09
N TYR A 198 -17.67 13.39 0.88
CA TYR A 198 -16.34 13.97 1.10
C TYR A 198 -15.79 14.78 -0.10
N GLY A 199 -16.65 15.25 -1.02
CA GLY A 199 -16.23 15.94 -2.23
C GLY A 199 -15.77 15.03 -3.37
N TYR A 200 -15.73 13.72 -3.18
CA TYR A 200 -15.34 12.75 -4.22
C TYR A 200 -16.54 12.17 -4.98
N ARG A 201 -17.76 12.34 -4.46
CA ARG A 201 -19.02 11.85 -5.03
C ARG A 201 -20.03 12.99 -5.20
N ILE A 202 -19.65 13.97 -6.02
CA ILE A 202 -20.42 15.23 -6.24
C ILE A 202 -21.86 14.98 -6.68
N TYR A 203 -22.15 13.85 -7.35
CA TYR A 203 -23.53 13.52 -7.76
C TYR A 203 -24.51 13.43 -6.58
N LEU A 204 -24.04 13.19 -5.34
CA LEU A 204 -24.92 13.19 -4.16
C LEU A 204 -25.53 14.56 -3.91
N SER A 205 -24.81 15.65 -4.17
CA SER A 205 -25.35 17.01 -4.01
C SER A 205 -26.51 17.31 -4.96
N PHE A 206 -26.53 16.70 -6.15
CA PHE A 206 -27.67 16.82 -7.06
C PHE A 206 -28.93 16.15 -6.53
N PHE A 207 -28.82 15.02 -5.87
CA PHE A 207 -29.98 14.36 -5.21
C PHE A 207 -30.56 15.23 -4.10
N TRP A 208 -29.70 15.88 -3.29
CA TRP A 208 -30.16 16.81 -2.27
C TRP A 208 -30.81 18.06 -2.87
N ALA A 209 -30.25 18.61 -3.95
CA ALA A 209 -30.84 19.75 -4.64
C ALA A 209 -32.25 19.43 -5.19
N ILE A 210 -32.44 18.25 -5.78
CA ILE A 210 -33.75 17.80 -6.27
C ILE A 210 -34.74 17.59 -5.11
N GLY A 211 -34.30 16.96 -4.01
CA GLY A 211 -35.14 16.73 -2.83
C GLY A 211 -35.56 18.00 -2.07
N LEU A 212 -34.83 19.12 -2.26
CA LEU A 212 -35.19 20.43 -1.69
C LEU A 212 -36.15 21.23 -2.56
N ILE A 213 -36.26 20.89 -3.86
CA ILE A 213 -37.13 21.59 -4.83
C ILE A 213 -38.54 20.94 -4.92
N LEU A 214 -38.63 19.67 -4.56
CA LEU A 214 -39.89 18.91 -4.50
C LEU A 214 -40.56 19.02 -3.14
#